data_705e8f648513f7fbfa6e94856cb3a8ce
#
_entry.id   705e8f648513f7fbfa6e94856cb3a8ce
#
_cell.length_a   1.000
_cell.length_b   1.000
_cell.length_c   1.000
_cell.angle_alpha   90.00
_cell.angle_beta   90.00
_cell.angle_gamma   90.00
#
_symmetry.space_group_name_H-M   'P 1'
#
loop_
_entity.id
_entity.type
_entity.pdbx_description
1 polymer ?
#
loop_
_entity_poly.entity_id
_entity_poly.type
_entity_poly.pdbx_seq_one_letter_code
_entity_poly.pdbx_strand_id
1 'polypeptide(L)'
;MSMGGAFTAVADDANTITWNPAGLPGLRRTEFTTTYADLYAMGITQSYMGFVRPFSDRVALGFDWSSVGFDDKELLYTENKLNLAVGIQPHRMFSIGFTLKYLMRDMQLDGTSYGKSSGLGYDAGLLIQPLKNLKLGLGLYDLGGTSVSYKDKTTETILGQAFKLGISYMPINGLTLAADFGDRYHLGAEYILASRISFRAGVQQDYSGDEKILVPSAGLSIKFRSIIMEYGYESHPYLEPTHRISLALQFSPAVVSITTTLVAHNPIFRSLHRYYESEPFVKVGLKNISDADLPVNVSLFVPTMMDNPHSETVTLPPKSEEEYDIGAVSYTHLTLPTILLV
;
A
#
# COMPACT_ATOMS: atom_id res chain seq x y z
N MET A 1 -8.30 -0.99 12.69
CA MET A 1 -9.15 -0.86 13.88
C MET A 1 -9.21 -2.16 14.68
N SER A 2 -9.37 -3.33 14.07
CA SER A 2 -9.45 -4.63 14.77
C SER A 2 -8.21 -5.05 15.58
N MET A 3 -7.11 -4.30 15.48
CA MET A 3 -5.90 -4.44 16.31
C MET A 3 -5.84 -3.34 17.40
N GLY A 4 -6.97 -2.89 17.93
CA GLY A 4 -7.01 -1.82 18.92
C GLY A 4 -6.51 -0.47 18.41
N GLY A 5 -6.35 -0.28 17.09
CA GLY A 5 -5.76 0.92 16.51
C GLY A 5 -4.22 0.95 16.49
N ALA A 6 -3.53 -0.14 16.87
CA ALA A 6 -2.08 -0.27 16.78
C ALA A 6 -1.65 -0.53 15.32
N PHE A 7 -1.40 0.52 14.53
CA PHE A 7 -1.11 0.42 13.11
C PHE A 7 0.04 1.29 12.61
N THR A 8 0.53 2.24 13.42
CA THR A 8 1.55 3.23 13.02
C THR A 8 2.85 2.59 12.51
N ALA A 9 3.27 1.45 13.09
CA ALA A 9 4.44 0.70 12.64
C ALA A 9 4.09 -0.51 11.76
N VAL A 10 2.85 -1.00 11.79
CA VAL A 10 2.38 -2.10 10.92
C VAL A 10 2.32 -1.63 9.48
N ALA A 11 1.49 -0.63 9.18
CA ALA A 11 1.39 0.15 7.95
C ALA A 11 1.57 -0.68 6.67
N ASP A 12 0.72 -1.73 6.47
CA ASP A 12 0.90 -2.77 5.44
C ASP A 12 -0.30 -2.99 4.52
N ASP A 13 -1.29 -2.07 4.56
CA ASP A 13 -2.45 -2.02 3.67
C ASP A 13 -2.79 -0.58 3.23
N ALA A 14 -3.86 -0.37 2.46
CA ALA A 14 -4.24 0.94 1.94
C ALA A 14 -4.64 1.96 3.03
N ASN A 15 -4.95 1.53 4.26
CA ASN A 15 -5.21 2.44 5.38
C ASN A 15 -3.95 3.23 5.79
N THR A 16 -2.78 2.79 5.36
CA THR A 16 -1.49 3.48 5.51
C THR A 16 -1.54 4.95 5.08
N ILE A 17 -2.37 5.30 4.08
CA ILE A 17 -2.59 6.69 3.63
C ILE A 17 -2.93 7.61 4.80
N THR A 18 -3.82 7.15 5.67
CA THR A 18 -4.31 7.91 6.83
C THR A 18 -3.48 7.67 8.09
N TRP A 19 -2.94 6.45 8.30
CA TRP A 19 -2.28 6.09 9.56
C TRP A 19 -0.78 6.40 9.58
N ASN A 20 -0.05 6.08 8.53
CA ASN A 20 1.37 6.39 8.40
C ASN A 20 1.80 6.30 6.93
N PRO A 21 1.84 7.41 6.21
CA PRO A 21 2.15 7.39 4.77
C PRO A 21 3.55 6.85 4.44
N ALA A 22 4.44 6.75 5.43
CA ALA A 22 5.75 6.12 5.25
C ALA A 22 5.67 4.61 4.96
N GLY A 23 4.55 3.94 5.26
CA GLY A 23 4.32 2.54 4.92
C GLY A 23 4.02 2.28 3.44
N LEU A 24 3.57 3.30 2.69
CA LEU A 24 3.16 3.17 1.28
C LEU A 24 4.17 2.44 0.39
N PRO A 25 5.49 2.74 0.43
CA PRO A 25 6.47 2.04 -0.41
C PRO A 25 6.62 0.55 -0.08
N GLY A 26 6.17 0.13 1.12
CA GLY A 26 6.14 -1.27 1.53
C GLY A 26 5.06 -2.09 0.82
N LEU A 27 4.03 -1.43 0.29
CA LEU A 27 2.94 -2.06 -0.46
C LEU A 27 3.43 -2.38 -1.88
N ARG A 28 3.68 -3.66 -2.15
CA ARG A 28 4.25 -4.15 -3.42
C ARG A 28 3.21 -4.37 -4.51
N ARG A 29 1.95 -3.97 -4.29
CA ARG A 29 0.81 -4.20 -5.18
C ARG A 29 -0.13 -3.02 -5.15
N THR A 30 -0.83 -2.82 -6.25
CA THR A 30 -1.95 -1.88 -6.29
C THR A 30 -3.07 -2.45 -5.42
N GLU A 31 -3.61 -1.62 -4.55
CA GLU A 31 -4.69 -2.01 -3.65
C GLU A 31 -5.81 -0.98 -3.69
N PHE A 32 -7.03 -1.47 -3.80
CA PHE A 32 -8.25 -0.71 -3.59
C PHE A 32 -8.96 -1.30 -2.37
N THR A 33 -9.37 -0.48 -1.44
CA THR A 33 -10.13 -0.92 -0.27
C THR A 33 -11.35 -0.04 -0.03
N THR A 34 -12.40 -0.64 0.50
CA THR A 34 -13.57 0.09 0.98
C THR A 34 -14.03 -0.48 2.31
N THR A 35 -14.52 0.40 3.19
CA THR A 35 -15.05 0.03 4.50
C THR A 35 -16.33 0.78 4.76
N TYR A 36 -17.28 0.09 5.38
CA TYR A 36 -18.52 0.66 5.90
C TYR A 36 -18.73 0.27 7.36
N ALA A 37 -19.19 1.19 8.16
CA ALA A 37 -19.61 0.96 9.53
C ALA A 37 -20.81 1.83 9.90
N ASP A 38 -21.67 1.29 10.76
CA ASP A 38 -22.62 2.05 11.57
C ASP A 38 -22.04 2.16 12.98
N LEU A 39 -21.69 3.37 13.38
CA LEU A 39 -21.03 3.60 14.65
C LEU A 39 -22.06 3.53 15.77
N TYR A 40 -21.82 2.62 16.72
CA TYR A 40 -22.63 2.45 17.93
C TYR A 40 -24.09 2.08 17.67
N ALA A 41 -24.42 1.56 16.48
CA ALA A 41 -25.80 1.29 16.03
C ALA A 41 -26.74 2.52 16.17
N MET A 42 -26.18 3.72 16.02
CA MET A 42 -26.89 4.99 16.20
C MET A 42 -27.23 5.68 14.87
N GLY A 43 -27.02 5.01 13.73
CA GLY A 43 -27.19 5.61 12.40
C GLY A 43 -26.08 6.61 12.03
N ILE A 44 -24.99 6.67 12.82
CA ILE A 44 -23.79 7.43 12.46
C ILE A 44 -23.00 6.57 11.48
N THR A 45 -23.09 6.88 10.20
CA THR A 45 -22.41 6.10 9.16
C THR A 45 -20.97 6.54 8.96
N GLN A 46 -20.08 5.57 8.83
CA GLN A 46 -18.70 5.78 8.43
C GLN A 46 -18.41 5.01 7.15
N SER A 47 -17.96 5.71 6.13
CA SER A 47 -17.52 5.13 4.88
C SER A 47 -16.07 5.51 4.61
N TYR A 48 -15.31 4.59 4.02
CA TYR A 48 -13.93 4.78 3.61
C TYR A 48 -13.68 4.12 2.28
N MET A 49 -12.91 4.76 1.42
CA MET A 49 -12.39 4.21 0.17
C MET A 49 -10.94 4.63 0.03
N GLY A 50 -10.05 3.68 -0.16
CA GLY A 50 -8.61 3.90 -0.33
C GLY A 50 -8.07 3.24 -1.58
N PHE A 51 -7.14 3.89 -2.25
CA PHE A 51 -6.43 3.39 -3.41
C PHE A 51 -4.95 3.67 -3.28
N VAL A 52 -4.13 2.64 -3.42
CA VAL A 52 -2.67 2.74 -3.41
C VAL A 52 -2.10 2.15 -4.68
N ARG A 53 -1.14 2.85 -5.26
CA ARG A 53 -0.38 2.37 -6.42
C ARG A 53 1.12 2.56 -6.20
N PRO A 54 1.90 1.48 -6.14
CA PRO A 54 3.35 1.56 -6.22
C PRO A 54 3.77 1.92 -7.66
N PHE A 55 4.67 2.89 -7.80
CA PHE A 55 5.27 3.28 -9.08
C PHE A 55 6.64 2.63 -9.27
N SER A 56 7.31 2.33 -8.18
CA SER A 56 8.57 1.61 -8.15
C SER A 56 8.72 0.89 -6.82
N ASP A 57 9.79 0.14 -6.65
CA ASP A 57 10.13 -0.49 -5.37
C ASP A 57 10.37 0.50 -4.23
N ARG A 58 10.44 1.81 -4.53
CA ARG A 58 10.79 2.86 -3.58
C ARG A 58 9.77 3.98 -3.46
N VAL A 59 8.83 4.07 -4.38
CA VAL A 59 7.87 5.18 -4.43
C VAL A 59 6.47 4.65 -4.64
N ALA A 60 5.53 5.07 -3.80
CA ALA A 60 4.12 4.78 -3.98
C ALA A 60 3.28 6.02 -3.70
N LEU A 61 2.13 6.10 -4.37
CA LEU A 61 1.10 7.11 -4.15
C LEU A 61 -0.15 6.45 -3.59
N GLY A 62 -0.85 7.19 -2.75
CA GLY A 62 -2.13 6.81 -2.18
C GLY A 62 -3.13 7.95 -2.29
N PHE A 63 -4.37 7.58 -2.49
CA PHE A 63 -5.52 8.46 -2.43
C PHE A 63 -6.59 7.81 -1.59
N ASP A 64 -7.22 8.54 -0.67
CA ASP A 64 -8.40 8.06 0.02
C ASP A 64 -9.47 9.12 0.15
N TRP A 65 -10.68 8.64 0.35
CA TRP A 65 -11.84 9.40 0.77
C TRP A 65 -12.46 8.73 1.98
N SER A 66 -12.77 9.52 2.99
CA SER A 66 -13.58 9.08 4.13
C SER A 66 -14.72 10.03 4.38
N SER A 67 -15.84 9.47 4.80
CA SER A 67 -17.04 10.22 5.18
C SER A 67 -17.55 9.70 6.51
N VAL A 68 -17.87 10.62 7.41
CA VAL A 68 -18.61 10.34 8.63
C VAL A 68 -19.84 11.24 8.61
N GLY A 69 -21.01 10.64 8.80
CA GLY A 69 -22.25 11.40 8.70
C GLY A 69 -23.33 10.86 9.62
N PHE A 70 -24.20 11.76 10.00
CA PHE A 70 -25.45 11.50 10.71
C PHE A 70 -26.55 12.26 10.00
N ASP A 71 -27.62 11.56 9.66
CA ASP A 71 -28.80 12.14 8.99
C ASP A 71 -30.03 11.71 9.72
N ASP A 72 -30.58 12.64 10.51
CA ASP A 72 -31.87 12.53 11.16
C ASP A 72 -32.74 13.69 10.72
N LYS A 73 -34.06 13.63 11.01
CA LYS A 73 -35.04 14.64 10.56
C LYS A 73 -34.68 16.06 10.98
N GLU A 74 -34.00 16.21 12.10
CA GLU A 74 -33.66 17.51 12.68
C GLU A 74 -32.20 17.90 12.44
N LEU A 75 -31.27 16.93 12.44
CA LEU A 75 -29.84 17.17 12.33
C LEU A 75 -29.21 16.41 11.15
N LEU A 76 -28.65 17.14 10.19
CA LEU A 76 -27.75 16.61 9.17
C LEU A 76 -26.35 17.07 9.50
N TYR A 77 -25.45 16.13 9.70
CA TYR A 77 -24.02 16.37 9.84
C TYR A 77 -23.24 15.48 8.91
N THR A 78 -22.35 16.05 8.11
CA THR A 78 -21.46 15.29 7.24
C THR A 78 -20.06 15.88 7.27
N GLU A 79 -19.08 15.04 7.55
CA GLU A 79 -17.68 15.34 7.41
C GLU A 79 -17.07 14.45 6.33
N ASN A 80 -16.51 15.05 5.29
CA ASN A 80 -15.77 14.38 4.22
C ASN A 80 -14.31 14.77 4.29
N LYS A 81 -13.43 13.80 4.12
CA LYS A 81 -11.98 13.98 4.07
C LYS A 81 -11.44 13.31 2.81
N LEU A 82 -10.64 14.05 2.05
CA LEU A 82 -9.88 13.55 0.91
C LEU A 82 -8.39 13.64 1.27
N ASN A 83 -7.67 12.55 1.13
CA ASN A 83 -6.25 12.49 1.39
C ASN A 83 -5.50 12.11 0.11
N LEU A 84 -4.40 12.82 -0.15
CA LEU A 84 -3.43 12.47 -1.18
C LEU A 84 -2.08 12.26 -0.50
N ALA A 85 -1.55 11.04 -0.62
CA ALA A 85 -0.34 10.63 0.07
C ALA A 85 0.75 10.20 -0.90
N VAL A 86 2.00 10.49 -0.54
CA VAL A 86 3.19 9.98 -1.20
C VAL A 86 4.10 9.35 -0.15
N GLY A 87 4.62 8.17 -0.46
CA GLY A 87 5.62 7.48 0.33
C GLY A 87 6.88 7.23 -0.48
N ILE A 88 8.04 7.43 0.14
CA ILE A 88 9.35 7.24 -0.48
C ILE A 88 10.22 6.43 0.46
N GLN A 89 10.92 5.41 -0.07
CA GLN A 89 11.89 4.59 0.65
C GLN A 89 13.31 4.88 0.13
N PRO A 90 14.00 5.93 0.65
CA PRO A 90 15.35 6.27 0.22
C PRO A 90 16.36 5.18 0.51
N HIS A 91 16.15 4.45 1.59
CA HIS A 91 17.00 3.35 2.00
C HIS A 91 16.13 2.17 2.48
N ARG A 92 16.59 0.93 2.29
CA ARG A 92 15.85 -0.28 2.68
C ARG A 92 15.44 -0.37 4.16
N MET A 93 16.14 0.39 5.03
CA MET A 93 15.86 0.41 6.47
C MET A 93 14.86 1.49 6.88
N PHE A 94 14.61 2.51 6.07
CA PHE A 94 13.68 3.56 6.45
C PHE A 94 12.91 4.12 5.25
N SER A 95 11.70 4.54 5.50
CA SER A 95 10.85 5.24 4.57
C SER A 95 10.20 6.45 5.23
N ILE A 96 9.87 7.44 4.41
CA ILE A 96 9.18 8.67 4.81
C ILE A 96 7.93 8.82 3.97
N GLY A 97 6.94 9.48 4.51
CA GLY A 97 5.71 9.75 3.79
C GLY A 97 5.10 11.08 4.18
N PHE A 98 4.28 11.59 3.29
CA PHE A 98 3.56 12.83 3.46
C PHE A 98 2.13 12.68 2.93
N THR A 99 1.15 13.26 3.66
CA THR A 99 -0.25 13.29 3.26
C THR A 99 -0.76 14.73 3.27
N LEU A 100 -1.38 15.13 2.15
CA LEU A 100 -2.19 16.33 2.04
C LEU A 100 -3.64 15.96 2.28
N LYS A 101 -4.31 16.63 3.22
CA LYS A 101 -5.72 16.43 3.58
C LYS A 101 -6.56 17.60 3.13
N TYR A 102 -7.71 17.33 2.54
CA TYR A 102 -8.76 18.31 2.31
C TYR A 102 -10.00 17.88 3.06
N LEU A 103 -10.38 18.69 4.04
CA LEU A 103 -11.51 18.44 4.93
C LEU A 103 -12.68 19.33 4.53
N MET A 104 -13.88 18.74 4.49
CA MET A 104 -15.14 19.43 4.21
C MET A 104 -16.17 19.03 5.26
N ARG A 105 -16.86 20.01 5.83
CA ARG A 105 -17.96 19.81 6.78
C ARG A 105 -19.22 20.51 6.30
N ASP A 106 -20.35 19.87 6.50
CA ASP A 106 -21.69 20.44 6.30
C ASP A 106 -22.56 20.12 7.51
N MET A 107 -23.19 21.13 8.09
CA MET A 107 -24.07 20.98 9.23
C MET A 107 -25.36 21.74 8.99
N GLN A 108 -26.48 21.05 9.16
CA GLN A 108 -27.83 21.63 9.09
C GLN A 108 -28.64 21.18 10.30
N LEU A 109 -29.43 22.09 10.86
CA LEU A 109 -30.35 21.82 11.97
C LEU A 109 -31.72 22.39 11.59
N ASP A 110 -32.76 21.58 11.66
CA ASP A 110 -34.14 21.95 11.27
C ASP A 110 -34.21 22.55 9.86
N GLY A 111 -33.45 22.00 8.89
CA GLY A 111 -33.39 22.53 7.52
C GLY A 111 -32.61 23.85 7.38
N THR A 112 -32.13 24.43 8.47
CA THR A 112 -31.29 25.63 8.45
C THR A 112 -29.82 25.24 8.39
N SER A 113 -29.10 25.74 7.36
CA SER A 113 -27.66 25.50 7.24
C SER A 113 -26.89 26.34 8.27
N TYR A 114 -26.20 25.68 9.17
CA TYR A 114 -25.29 26.29 10.15
C TYR A 114 -23.89 26.50 9.62
N GLY A 115 -23.60 26.03 8.41
CA GLY A 115 -22.41 26.38 7.69
C GLY A 115 -21.77 25.20 6.97
N LYS A 116 -21.21 25.55 5.82
CA LYS A 116 -20.24 24.70 5.08
C LYS A 116 -18.88 25.26 5.36
N SER A 117 -17.96 24.41 5.77
CA SER A 117 -16.58 24.77 6.00
C SER A 117 -15.63 23.81 5.29
N SER A 118 -14.47 24.30 4.92
CA SER A 118 -13.42 23.46 4.35
C SER A 118 -12.05 23.94 4.81
N GLY A 119 -11.09 23.02 4.78
CA GLY A 119 -9.73 23.32 5.20
C GLY A 119 -8.72 22.32 4.67
N LEU A 120 -7.46 22.70 4.79
CA LEU A 120 -6.30 21.87 4.43
C LEU A 120 -5.55 21.47 5.70
N GLY A 121 -5.08 20.23 5.72
CA GLY A 121 -4.23 19.67 6.74
C GLY A 121 -3.07 18.90 6.13
N TYR A 122 -2.05 18.64 6.92
CA TYR A 122 -0.85 17.96 6.49
C TYR A 122 -0.43 16.93 7.53
N ASP A 123 -0.06 15.73 7.06
CA ASP A 123 0.56 14.70 7.90
C ASP A 123 1.92 14.32 7.35
N ALA A 124 2.79 13.86 8.24
CA ALA A 124 4.06 13.25 7.87
C ALA A 124 4.24 11.92 8.60
N GLY A 125 5.00 11.02 8.00
CA GLY A 125 5.30 9.73 8.56
C GLY A 125 6.76 9.33 8.40
N LEU A 126 7.24 8.54 9.35
CA LEU A 126 8.52 7.86 9.30
C LEU A 126 8.31 6.40 9.69
N LEU A 127 8.93 5.49 8.95
CA LEU A 127 8.97 4.07 9.28
C LEU A 127 10.43 3.59 9.20
N ILE A 128 10.89 2.95 10.24
CA ILE A 128 12.25 2.39 10.35
C ILE A 128 12.12 0.89 10.57
N GLN A 129 12.85 0.10 9.79
CA GLN A 129 12.92 -1.35 9.92
C GLN A 129 14.36 -1.78 10.22
N PRO A 130 14.80 -1.73 11.50
CA PRO A 130 16.15 -2.09 11.89
C PRO A 130 16.43 -3.59 11.74
N LEU A 131 15.42 -4.43 11.91
CA LEU A 131 15.47 -5.87 11.73
C LEU A 131 14.34 -6.32 10.81
N LYS A 132 14.47 -7.49 10.18
CA LYS A 132 13.43 -8.03 9.28
C LYS A 132 12.07 -8.21 9.97
N ASN A 133 12.09 -8.46 11.27
CA ASN A 133 10.91 -8.73 12.10
C ASN A 133 10.55 -7.61 13.07
N LEU A 134 11.21 -6.44 12.99
CA LEU A 134 10.95 -5.30 13.87
C LEU A 134 10.82 -4.03 13.05
N LYS A 135 9.70 -3.31 13.25
CA LYS A 135 9.46 -1.99 12.67
C LYS A 135 9.16 -0.98 13.77
N LEU A 136 9.63 0.24 13.58
CA LEU A 136 9.34 1.41 14.41
C LEU A 136 8.67 2.46 13.52
N GLY A 137 7.57 3.04 13.98
CA GLY A 137 6.80 4.03 13.24
C GLY A 137 6.67 5.34 14.02
N LEU A 138 6.69 6.46 13.31
CA LEU A 138 6.30 7.77 13.82
C LEU A 138 5.30 8.36 12.83
N GLY A 139 4.12 8.73 13.33
CA GLY A 139 3.13 9.52 12.63
C GLY A 139 3.03 10.91 13.26
N LEU A 140 3.04 11.93 12.43
CA LEU A 140 2.81 13.33 12.80
C LEU A 140 1.56 13.78 12.04
N TYR A 141 0.52 14.18 12.78
CA TYR A 141 -0.78 14.48 12.22
C TYR A 141 -1.11 15.94 12.42
N ASP A 142 -1.85 16.49 11.46
CA ASP A 142 -2.38 17.85 11.49
C ASP A 142 -1.29 18.89 11.81
N LEU A 143 -0.18 18.81 11.07
CA LEU A 143 0.98 19.68 11.23
C LEU A 143 0.58 21.16 11.10
N GLY A 144 0.85 21.93 12.16
CA GLY A 144 0.43 23.32 12.26
C GLY A 144 -1.03 23.53 12.65
N GLY A 145 -1.78 22.44 12.89
CA GLY A 145 -3.23 22.46 13.14
C GLY A 145 -4.03 22.53 11.84
N THR A 146 -5.06 21.69 11.71
CA THR A 146 -5.99 21.76 10.58
C THR A 146 -7.10 22.72 10.89
N SER A 147 -7.17 23.84 10.16
CA SER A 147 -8.17 24.87 10.31
C SER A 147 -9.16 24.81 9.15
N VAL A 148 -10.43 25.02 9.45
CA VAL A 148 -11.48 25.17 8.44
C VAL A 148 -11.96 26.61 8.37
N SER A 149 -12.29 27.05 7.17
CA SER A 149 -12.85 28.37 6.92
C SER A 149 -14.31 28.23 6.52
N TYR A 150 -15.14 29.07 7.12
CA TYR A 150 -16.57 29.21 6.83
C TYR A 150 -16.81 30.26 5.74
N LYS A 151 -18.04 30.30 5.20
CA LYS A 151 -18.41 31.27 4.16
C LYS A 151 -18.33 32.73 4.62
N ASP A 152 -18.51 33.00 5.90
CA ASP A 152 -18.39 34.32 6.53
C ASP A 152 -16.92 34.74 6.76
N LYS A 153 -15.94 33.90 6.28
CA LYS A 153 -14.50 34.07 6.46
C LYS A 153 -13.99 33.86 7.89
N THR A 154 -14.80 33.39 8.81
CA THR A 154 -14.30 32.94 10.10
C THR A 154 -13.48 31.64 9.90
N THR A 155 -12.39 31.51 10.65
CA THR A 155 -11.50 30.36 10.60
C THR A 155 -11.37 29.76 11.98
N GLU A 156 -11.53 28.46 12.09
CA GLU A 156 -11.46 27.72 13.33
C GLU A 156 -10.48 26.54 13.17
N THR A 157 -9.57 26.37 14.12
CA THR A 157 -8.72 25.19 14.18
C THR A 157 -9.50 24.04 14.83
N ILE A 158 -9.82 23.04 14.04
CA ILE A 158 -10.68 21.92 14.45
C ILE A 158 -9.90 20.67 14.84
N LEU A 159 -8.68 20.52 14.30
CA LEU A 159 -7.78 19.42 14.65
C LEU A 159 -6.45 20.01 15.11
N GLY A 160 -6.11 19.74 16.35
CA GLY A 160 -4.80 20.07 16.90
C GLY A 160 -3.72 19.13 16.39
N GLN A 161 -2.49 19.60 16.39
CA GLN A 161 -1.34 18.78 16.07
C GLN A 161 -1.22 17.58 17.02
N ALA A 162 -1.01 16.39 16.45
CA ALA A 162 -0.84 15.15 17.20
C ALA A 162 0.33 14.32 16.67
N PHE A 163 0.82 13.40 17.50
CA PHE A 163 1.81 12.43 17.08
C PHE A 163 1.45 11.03 17.58
N LYS A 164 1.96 10.00 16.90
CA LYS A 164 1.92 8.60 17.35
C LYS A 164 3.25 7.93 17.14
N LEU A 165 3.70 7.21 18.15
CA LEU A 165 4.86 6.32 18.09
C LEU A 165 4.36 4.89 18.06
N GLY A 166 4.87 4.09 17.14
CA GLY A 166 4.47 2.69 16.99
C GLY A 166 5.66 1.74 16.99
N ILE A 167 5.42 0.54 17.47
CA ILE A 167 6.31 -0.61 17.34
C ILE A 167 5.52 -1.79 16.81
N SER A 168 6.10 -2.53 15.88
CA SER A 168 5.56 -3.79 15.36
C SER A 168 6.64 -4.85 15.36
N TYR A 169 6.35 -6.01 15.95
CA TYR A 169 7.27 -7.12 16.08
C TYR A 169 6.63 -8.43 15.61
N MET A 170 7.36 -9.18 14.76
CA MET A 170 6.96 -10.50 14.27
C MET A 170 7.83 -11.59 14.91
N PRO A 171 7.42 -12.17 16.06
CA PRO A 171 8.20 -13.21 16.75
C PRO A 171 8.33 -14.50 15.93
N ILE A 172 7.27 -14.85 15.21
CA ILE A 172 7.21 -16.00 14.31
C ILE A 172 6.46 -15.61 13.04
N ASN A 173 6.64 -16.39 11.97
CA ASN A 173 5.92 -16.16 10.72
C ASN A 173 4.40 -16.22 10.94
N GLY A 174 3.71 -15.18 10.48
CA GLY A 174 2.26 -15.06 10.57
C GLY A 174 1.74 -14.41 11.86
N LEU A 175 2.57 -14.22 12.90
CA LEU A 175 2.17 -13.50 14.12
C LEU A 175 2.81 -12.12 14.15
N THR A 176 1.98 -11.09 14.18
CA THR A 176 2.39 -9.69 14.37
C THR A 176 1.86 -9.18 15.70
N LEU A 177 2.73 -8.62 16.51
CA LEU A 177 2.39 -7.89 17.74
C LEU A 177 2.69 -6.42 17.50
N ALA A 178 1.78 -5.53 17.87
CA ALA A 178 1.92 -4.09 17.67
C ALA A 178 1.50 -3.30 18.91
N ALA A 179 2.17 -2.18 19.12
CA ALA A 179 1.80 -1.21 20.14
C ALA A 179 2.02 0.20 19.62
N ASP A 180 1.03 1.08 19.84
CA ASP A 180 1.13 2.50 19.53
C ASP A 180 0.91 3.34 20.78
N PHE A 181 1.61 4.45 20.85
CA PHE A 181 1.53 5.46 21.88
C PHE A 181 1.31 6.83 21.24
N GLY A 182 0.34 7.59 21.71
CA GLY A 182 0.02 8.93 21.21
C GLY A 182 -1.06 9.55 22.09
N ASP A 183 -2.24 9.80 21.49
CA ASP A 183 -3.45 10.23 22.21
C ASP A 183 -4.00 9.14 23.15
N ARG A 184 -3.74 7.89 22.82
CA ARG A 184 -4.16 6.68 23.53
C ARG A 184 -3.06 5.64 23.50
N TYR A 185 -3.16 4.65 24.39
CA TYR A 185 -2.40 3.42 24.27
C TYR A 185 -3.16 2.43 23.40
N HIS A 186 -2.48 1.85 22.43
CA HIS A 186 -3.03 0.84 21.54
C HIS A 186 -2.17 -0.41 21.59
N LEU A 187 -2.78 -1.56 21.79
CA LEU A 187 -2.12 -2.86 21.73
C LEU A 187 -2.89 -3.74 20.75
N GLY A 188 -2.19 -4.44 19.90
CA GLY A 188 -2.77 -5.30 18.89
C GLY A 188 -1.96 -6.53 18.58
N ALA A 189 -2.65 -7.57 18.17
CA ALA A 189 -2.07 -8.79 17.65
C ALA A 189 -2.82 -9.23 16.40
N GLU A 190 -2.10 -9.72 15.41
CA GLU A 190 -2.62 -10.39 14.23
C GLU A 190 -1.96 -11.74 14.06
N TYR A 191 -2.75 -12.75 13.76
CA TYR A 191 -2.27 -14.07 13.37
C TYR A 191 -2.84 -14.48 12.01
N ILE A 192 -1.93 -14.74 11.05
CA ILE A 192 -2.27 -15.13 9.68
C ILE A 192 -2.10 -16.61 9.52
N LEU A 193 -3.21 -17.31 9.31
CA LEU A 193 -3.24 -18.75 9.08
C LEU A 193 -3.23 -19.07 7.58
N ALA A 194 -2.28 -19.91 7.15
CA ALA A 194 -2.15 -20.39 5.77
C ALA A 194 -2.17 -19.29 4.70
N SER A 195 -1.74 -18.05 5.06
CA SER A 195 -1.75 -16.85 4.20
C SER A 195 -3.14 -16.48 3.63
N ARG A 196 -4.20 -16.94 4.27
CA ARG A 196 -5.59 -16.78 3.80
C ARG A 196 -6.56 -16.24 4.84
N ILE A 197 -6.38 -16.59 6.09
CA ILE A 197 -7.28 -16.20 7.18
C ILE A 197 -6.45 -15.43 8.19
N SER A 198 -6.87 -14.22 8.54
CA SER A 198 -6.24 -13.43 9.60
C SER A 198 -7.21 -13.27 10.76
N PHE A 199 -6.72 -13.53 11.95
CA PHE A 199 -7.39 -13.23 13.22
C PHE A 199 -6.70 -12.03 13.84
N ARG A 200 -7.48 -11.04 14.24
CA ARG A 200 -6.98 -9.82 14.87
C ARG A 200 -7.66 -9.62 16.20
N ALA A 201 -6.90 -9.18 17.18
CA ALA A 201 -7.42 -8.75 18.48
C ALA A 201 -6.63 -7.54 18.95
N GLY A 202 -7.27 -6.67 19.71
CA GLY A 202 -6.59 -5.52 20.23
C GLY A 202 -7.39 -4.82 21.32
N VAL A 203 -6.75 -3.86 21.95
CA VAL A 203 -7.34 -3.00 22.96
C VAL A 203 -6.75 -1.62 22.82
N GLN A 204 -7.59 -0.62 22.96
CA GLN A 204 -7.16 0.77 23.14
C GLN A 204 -7.58 1.25 24.53
N GLN A 205 -6.74 2.09 25.13
CA GLN A 205 -7.01 2.70 26.41
C GLN A 205 -6.89 4.21 26.32
N ASP A 206 -7.97 4.90 26.64
CA ASP A 206 -7.95 6.35 26.82
C ASP A 206 -7.31 6.68 28.18
N TYR A 207 -6.43 7.68 28.20
CA TYR A 207 -5.78 8.15 29.44
C TYR A 207 -6.01 9.65 29.70
N SER A 208 -6.83 10.31 28.85
CA SER A 208 -7.10 11.74 28.96
C SER A 208 -8.16 12.09 30.03
N GLY A 209 -8.75 11.09 30.69
CA GLY A 209 -9.78 11.26 31.71
C GLY A 209 -9.43 10.60 33.04
N ASP A 210 -10.26 10.87 34.07
CA ASP A 210 -10.11 10.25 35.39
C ASP A 210 -10.42 8.74 35.36
N GLU A 211 -11.20 8.28 34.40
CA GLU A 211 -11.54 6.88 34.18
C GLU A 211 -10.71 6.26 33.03
N LYS A 212 -10.04 5.15 33.35
CA LYS A 212 -9.31 4.35 32.35
C LYS A 212 -10.29 3.47 31.56
N ILE A 213 -10.77 3.96 30.45
CA ILE A 213 -11.67 3.23 29.58
C ILE A 213 -10.91 2.29 28.66
N LEU A 214 -11.19 0.99 28.78
CA LEU A 214 -10.63 -0.03 27.88
C LEU A 214 -11.67 -0.34 26.78
N VAL A 215 -11.22 -0.26 25.54
CA VAL A 215 -12.03 -0.55 24.34
C VAL A 215 -11.42 -1.74 23.62
N PRO A 216 -11.90 -2.97 23.86
CA PRO A 216 -11.46 -4.15 23.15
C PRO A 216 -12.01 -4.18 21.73
N SER A 217 -11.23 -4.76 20.84
CA SER A 217 -11.60 -4.97 19.45
C SER A 217 -11.14 -6.35 18.96
N ALA A 218 -11.83 -6.86 17.96
CA ALA A 218 -11.51 -8.11 17.30
C ALA A 218 -11.76 -8.01 15.80
N GLY A 219 -11.16 -8.89 15.02
CA GLY A 219 -11.37 -8.93 13.57
C GLY A 219 -11.01 -10.25 12.95
N LEU A 220 -11.67 -10.49 11.84
CA LEU A 220 -11.45 -11.65 10.98
C LEU A 220 -11.32 -11.17 9.55
N SER A 221 -10.31 -11.66 8.82
CA SER A 221 -10.26 -11.47 7.37
C SER A 221 -10.05 -12.78 6.64
N ILE A 222 -10.62 -12.87 5.44
CA ILE A 222 -10.50 -14.01 4.55
C ILE A 222 -10.01 -13.50 3.20
N LYS A 223 -8.89 -14.07 2.75
CA LYS A 223 -8.29 -13.76 1.45
C LYS A 223 -8.57 -14.88 0.45
N PHE A 224 -9.22 -14.52 -0.63
CA PHE A 224 -9.43 -15.40 -1.78
C PHE A 224 -8.85 -14.74 -3.04
N ARG A 225 -7.72 -15.25 -3.54
CA ARG A 225 -6.99 -14.66 -4.67
C ARG A 225 -6.65 -13.18 -4.41
N SER A 226 -7.24 -12.29 -5.19
CA SER A 226 -7.04 -10.84 -5.11
C SER A 226 -8.05 -10.13 -4.22
N ILE A 227 -9.01 -10.85 -3.65
CA ILE A 227 -10.10 -10.30 -2.85
C ILE A 227 -9.83 -10.61 -1.37
N ILE A 228 -9.96 -9.59 -0.51
CA ILE A 228 -9.91 -9.75 0.93
C ILE A 228 -11.23 -9.20 1.49
N MET A 229 -11.92 -10.02 2.25
CA MET A 229 -13.11 -9.62 3.01
C MET A 229 -12.72 -9.55 4.47
N GLU A 230 -13.11 -8.47 5.14
CA GLU A 230 -12.79 -8.25 6.54
C GLU A 230 -14.03 -7.87 7.32
N TYR A 231 -14.09 -8.41 8.52
CA TYR A 231 -15.07 -8.03 9.53
C TYR A 231 -14.33 -7.57 10.77
N GLY A 232 -14.73 -6.43 11.31
CA GLY A 232 -14.19 -5.83 12.52
C GLY A 232 -15.29 -5.56 13.54
N TYR A 233 -14.97 -5.83 14.79
CA TYR A 233 -15.78 -5.55 15.97
C TYR A 233 -14.99 -4.65 16.91
N GLU A 234 -15.64 -3.61 17.44
CA GLU A 234 -15.09 -2.73 18.45
C GLU A 234 -16.14 -2.48 19.51
N SER A 235 -15.83 -2.85 20.74
CA SER A 235 -16.70 -2.62 21.90
C SER A 235 -16.70 -1.13 22.30
N HIS A 236 -17.75 -0.72 22.98
CA HIS A 236 -17.80 0.58 23.65
C HIS A 236 -18.36 0.40 25.06
N PRO A 237 -17.83 1.09 26.10
CA PRO A 237 -18.26 0.85 27.49
C PRO A 237 -19.67 1.30 27.80
N TYR A 238 -20.21 2.25 27.04
CA TYR A 238 -21.52 2.88 27.32
C TYR A 238 -22.49 2.82 26.13
N LEU A 239 -22.02 2.49 24.93
CA LEU A 239 -22.82 2.45 23.71
C LEU A 239 -22.78 1.04 23.13
N GLU A 240 -23.66 0.80 22.16
CA GLU A 240 -23.61 -0.45 21.40
C GLU A 240 -22.27 -0.59 20.64
N PRO A 241 -21.83 -1.82 20.39
CA PRO A 241 -20.58 -2.03 19.67
C PRO A 241 -20.67 -1.55 18.23
N THR A 242 -19.52 -1.21 17.67
CA THR A 242 -19.38 -0.87 16.25
C THR A 242 -18.95 -2.08 15.45
N HIS A 243 -19.69 -2.35 14.38
CA HIS A 243 -19.40 -3.38 13.39
C HIS A 243 -18.89 -2.75 12.10
N ARG A 244 -17.76 -3.26 11.56
CA ARG A 244 -17.17 -2.80 10.32
C ARG A 244 -17.06 -3.93 9.32
N ILE A 245 -17.41 -3.66 8.08
CA ILE A 245 -17.24 -4.56 6.97
C ILE A 245 -16.33 -3.88 5.94
N SER A 246 -15.27 -4.58 5.53
CA SER A 246 -14.33 -4.07 4.53
C SER A 246 -14.14 -5.07 3.39
N LEU A 247 -13.89 -4.53 2.22
CA LEU A 247 -13.51 -5.26 1.03
C LEU A 247 -12.24 -4.64 0.46
N ALA A 248 -11.19 -5.45 0.27
CA ALA A 248 -9.99 -5.01 -0.42
C ALA A 248 -9.74 -5.85 -1.67
N LEU A 249 -9.30 -5.18 -2.73
CA LEU A 249 -8.90 -5.76 -4.00
C LEU A 249 -7.42 -5.50 -4.19
N GLN A 250 -6.63 -6.56 -4.30
CA GLN A 250 -5.18 -6.48 -4.48
C GLN A 250 -4.80 -6.94 -5.88
N PHE A 251 -4.20 -6.03 -6.64
CA PHE A 251 -3.69 -6.29 -7.98
C PHE A 251 -2.16 -6.33 -7.91
N SER A 252 -1.59 -7.53 -7.99
CA SER A 252 -0.15 -7.63 -8.18
C SER A 252 0.19 -7.10 -9.57
N PRO A 253 1.19 -6.22 -9.71
CA PRO A 253 1.77 -6.01 -11.03
C PRO A 253 2.17 -7.37 -11.56
N ALA A 254 2.08 -7.55 -12.88
CA ALA A 254 2.61 -8.75 -13.51
C ALA A 254 4.11 -8.83 -13.19
N VAL A 255 4.47 -9.61 -12.16
CA VAL A 255 5.87 -9.77 -11.78
C VAL A 255 6.45 -10.80 -12.73
N VAL A 256 7.23 -10.30 -13.66
CA VAL A 256 8.12 -11.14 -14.48
C VAL A 256 9.30 -11.50 -13.61
N SER A 257 9.42 -12.73 -13.23
CA SER A 257 10.72 -13.26 -12.85
C SER A 257 11.40 -13.72 -14.14
N ILE A 258 12.22 -12.86 -14.71
CA ILE A 258 13.09 -13.25 -15.80
C ILE A 258 14.30 -13.95 -15.16
N THR A 259 14.32 -15.27 -15.20
CA THR A 259 15.52 -16.03 -14.91
C THR A 259 16.23 -16.23 -16.25
N THR A 260 17.15 -15.34 -16.59
CA THR A 260 18.01 -15.53 -17.75
C THR A 260 19.07 -16.55 -17.42
N THR A 261 18.92 -17.74 -17.93
CA THR A 261 20.01 -18.69 -17.98
C THR A 261 20.65 -18.56 -19.35
N LEU A 262 21.78 -17.87 -19.43
CA LEU A 262 22.52 -17.78 -20.66
C LEU A 262 23.20 -19.15 -20.91
N VAL A 263 22.64 -19.93 -21.80
CA VAL A 263 23.29 -21.15 -22.30
C VAL A 263 24.01 -20.78 -23.59
N ALA A 264 25.20 -20.20 -23.47
CA ALA A 264 26.08 -20.01 -24.61
C ALA A 264 26.62 -21.37 -25.05
N HIS A 265 26.17 -21.88 -26.16
CA HIS A 265 26.52 -23.24 -26.59
C HIS A 265 27.80 -23.35 -27.37
N ASN A 266 28.34 -22.28 -27.95
CA ASN A 266 29.54 -22.35 -28.76
C ASN A 266 30.38 -21.08 -28.68
N PRO A 267 31.73 -21.17 -28.79
CA PRO A 267 32.53 -19.98 -28.98
C PRO A 267 32.15 -19.31 -30.29
N ILE A 268 31.87 -18.02 -30.23
CA ILE A 268 31.49 -17.22 -31.39
C ILE A 268 32.73 -16.99 -32.26
N PHE A 269 32.77 -17.58 -33.45
CA PHE A 269 33.86 -17.42 -34.42
C PHE A 269 33.50 -16.35 -35.46
N ARG A 270 34.35 -15.37 -35.57
CA ARG A 270 34.25 -14.23 -36.50
C ARG A 270 34.01 -14.62 -37.95
N SER A 271 34.67 -15.69 -38.40
CA SER A 271 34.59 -16.20 -39.77
C SER A 271 33.24 -16.86 -40.10
N LEU A 272 32.41 -17.14 -39.09
CA LEU A 272 31.11 -17.82 -39.24
C LEU A 272 29.91 -16.88 -39.12
N HIS A 273 30.08 -15.57 -39.37
CA HIS A 273 29.00 -14.59 -39.22
C HIS A 273 27.73 -14.96 -40.00
N ARG A 274 27.84 -15.44 -41.25
CA ARG A 274 26.70 -15.89 -42.07
C ARG A 274 25.98 -17.11 -41.48
N TYR A 275 26.67 -17.94 -40.73
CA TYR A 275 26.07 -19.08 -40.05
C TYR A 275 25.19 -18.61 -38.91
N TYR A 276 25.59 -17.56 -38.16
CA TYR A 276 24.83 -17.02 -37.05
C TYR A 276 23.62 -16.15 -37.47
N GLU A 277 23.50 -15.81 -38.75
CA GLU A 277 22.29 -15.19 -39.31
C GLU A 277 21.15 -16.22 -39.45
N SER A 278 21.46 -17.50 -39.58
CA SER A 278 20.50 -18.59 -39.78
C SER A 278 20.38 -19.54 -38.60
N GLU A 279 21.36 -19.57 -37.74
CA GLU A 279 21.37 -20.47 -36.56
C GLU A 279 21.44 -19.67 -35.25
N PRO A 280 20.50 -19.87 -34.34
CA PRO A 280 20.51 -19.18 -33.06
C PRO A 280 21.72 -19.61 -32.23
N PHE A 281 22.41 -18.66 -31.60
CA PHE A 281 23.57 -18.95 -30.77
C PHE A 281 23.35 -18.60 -29.27
N VAL A 282 22.21 -18.02 -28.94
CA VAL A 282 21.81 -17.69 -27.57
C VAL A 282 20.46 -18.31 -27.31
N LYS A 283 20.34 -19.07 -26.21
CA LYS A 283 19.09 -19.54 -25.68
C LYS A 283 18.75 -18.74 -24.41
N VAL A 284 17.55 -18.21 -24.34
CA VAL A 284 17.06 -17.46 -23.19
C VAL A 284 15.87 -18.21 -22.59
N GLY A 285 16.02 -18.66 -21.36
CA GLY A 285 14.92 -19.20 -20.58
C GLY A 285 14.11 -18.07 -19.93
N LEU A 286 12.83 -17.99 -20.23
CA LEU A 286 11.90 -16.99 -19.68
C LEU A 286 10.83 -17.70 -18.87
N LYS A 287 10.58 -17.19 -17.66
CA LYS A 287 9.54 -17.73 -16.77
C LYS A 287 8.52 -16.66 -16.41
N ASN A 288 7.28 -16.87 -16.81
CA ASN A 288 6.15 -16.03 -16.39
C ASN A 288 5.54 -16.61 -15.13
N ILE A 289 5.67 -15.91 -14.00
CA ILE A 289 5.07 -16.32 -12.72
C ILE A 289 3.72 -15.66 -12.46
N SER A 290 3.26 -14.80 -13.38
CA SER A 290 1.96 -14.12 -13.29
C SER A 290 0.80 -15.01 -13.77
N ASP A 291 -0.43 -14.61 -13.46
CA ASP A 291 -1.66 -15.27 -13.90
C ASP A 291 -2.21 -14.68 -15.21
N ALA A 292 -1.42 -13.87 -15.94
CA ALA A 292 -1.81 -13.22 -17.18
C ALA A 292 -0.76 -13.43 -18.27
N ASP A 293 -1.17 -13.33 -19.55
CA ASP A 293 -0.27 -13.27 -20.68
C ASP A 293 0.64 -12.04 -20.58
N LEU A 294 1.92 -12.23 -20.87
CA LEU A 294 2.92 -11.20 -20.68
C LEU A 294 3.75 -10.99 -21.94
N PRO A 295 3.63 -9.85 -22.62
CA PRO A 295 4.52 -9.49 -23.70
C PRO A 295 5.89 -9.06 -23.11
N VAL A 296 6.95 -9.75 -23.51
CA VAL A 296 8.34 -9.47 -23.10
C VAL A 296 9.14 -9.11 -24.34
N ASN A 297 9.86 -7.99 -24.30
CA ASN A 297 10.78 -7.62 -25.34
C ASN A 297 12.18 -8.11 -24.97
N VAL A 298 12.70 -9.07 -25.74
CA VAL A 298 14.03 -9.64 -25.53
C VAL A 298 14.98 -8.96 -26.51
N SER A 299 16.02 -8.33 -25.98
CA SER A 299 17.02 -7.64 -26.81
C SER A 299 18.38 -8.30 -26.65
N LEU A 300 18.99 -8.65 -27.76
CA LEU A 300 20.37 -9.15 -27.83
C LEU A 300 21.27 -8.08 -28.44
N PHE A 301 22.32 -7.73 -27.72
CA PHE A 301 23.36 -6.84 -28.21
C PHE A 301 24.75 -7.40 -27.93
N VAL A 302 25.50 -7.59 -28.97
CA VAL A 302 26.91 -8.00 -28.86
C VAL A 302 27.79 -6.81 -29.26
N PRO A 303 28.37 -6.08 -28.28
CA PRO A 303 29.25 -4.96 -28.57
C PRO A 303 30.37 -5.37 -29.54
N THR A 304 30.70 -4.50 -30.49
CA THR A 304 31.71 -4.74 -31.51
C THR A 304 31.35 -5.74 -32.63
N MET A 305 30.20 -6.38 -32.55
CA MET A 305 29.69 -7.29 -33.61
C MET A 305 28.33 -6.83 -34.18
N MET A 306 27.60 -6.00 -33.45
CA MET A 306 26.29 -5.50 -33.88
C MET A 306 26.25 -3.98 -33.78
N ASP A 307 25.70 -3.32 -34.79
CA ASP A 307 25.51 -1.85 -34.78
C ASP A 307 24.29 -1.46 -33.97
N ASN A 308 23.26 -2.32 -33.97
CA ASN A 308 22.01 -2.11 -33.22
C ASN A 308 21.64 -3.41 -32.50
N PRO A 309 20.94 -3.30 -31.33
CA PRO A 309 20.37 -4.47 -30.67
C PRO A 309 19.33 -5.17 -31.59
N HIS A 310 19.41 -6.50 -31.68
CA HIS A 310 18.31 -7.29 -32.21
C HIS A 310 17.26 -7.46 -31.12
N SER A 311 15.99 -7.10 -31.41
CA SER A 311 14.91 -7.14 -30.44
C SER A 311 13.74 -7.91 -30.97
N GLU A 312 13.23 -8.84 -30.19
CA GLU A 312 12.07 -9.66 -30.51
C GLU A 312 11.06 -9.60 -29.36
N THR A 313 9.76 -9.46 -29.68
CA THR A 313 8.70 -9.47 -28.68
C THR A 313 8.07 -10.84 -28.62
N VAL A 314 8.14 -11.47 -27.46
CA VAL A 314 7.57 -12.80 -27.18
C VAL A 314 6.43 -12.64 -26.17
N THR A 315 5.35 -13.34 -26.34
CA THR A 315 4.25 -13.35 -25.37
C THR A 315 4.31 -14.65 -24.57
N LEU A 316 4.59 -14.51 -23.26
CA LEU A 316 4.66 -15.65 -22.33
C LEU A 316 3.29 -15.93 -21.75
N PRO A 317 2.75 -17.17 -21.89
CA PRO A 317 1.52 -17.58 -21.26
C PRO A 317 1.62 -17.52 -19.70
N PRO A 318 0.46 -17.48 -19.00
CA PRO A 318 0.44 -17.51 -17.54
C PRO A 318 1.15 -18.75 -16.98
N LYS A 319 1.96 -18.57 -15.91
CA LYS A 319 2.65 -19.67 -15.21
C LYS A 319 3.52 -20.56 -16.11
N SER A 320 3.96 -20.04 -17.26
CA SER A 320 4.80 -20.77 -18.21
C SER A 320 6.29 -20.57 -17.94
N GLU A 321 7.07 -21.54 -18.39
CA GLU A 321 8.53 -21.48 -18.49
C GLU A 321 8.90 -21.95 -19.89
N GLU A 322 9.49 -21.08 -20.69
CA GLU A 322 9.78 -21.33 -22.10
C GLU A 322 11.20 -20.90 -22.45
N GLU A 323 11.83 -21.65 -23.35
CA GLU A 323 13.14 -21.31 -23.91
C GLU A 323 12.98 -20.74 -25.31
N TYR A 324 13.66 -19.63 -25.56
CA TYR A 324 13.69 -18.96 -26.86
C TYR A 324 15.10 -18.93 -27.42
N ASP A 325 15.17 -19.27 -28.71
CA ASP A 325 16.38 -19.20 -29.48
C ASP A 325 16.50 -17.82 -30.11
N ILE A 326 17.55 -17.07 -29.81
CA ILE A 326 17.77 -15.74 -30.36
C ILE A 326 18.95 -15.77 -31.34
N GLY A 327 18.67 -15.44 -32.61
CA GLY A 327 19.63 -15.25 -33.65
C GLY A 327 20.23 -13.84 -33.71
N ALA A 328 21.40 -13.66 -34.24
CA ALA A 328 21.98 -12.33 -34.45
C ALA A 328 21.77 -11.88 -35.89
N VAL A 329 21.31 -10.66 -36.08
CA VAL A 329 21.11 -10.03 -37.37
C VAL A 329 22.03 -8.83 -37.52
N SER A 330 22.91 -8.87 -38.52
CA SER A 330 23.77 -7.78 -39.02
C SER A 330 25.08 -7.45 -38.27
N TYR A 331 26.17 -7.47 -38.99
CA TYR A 331 27.58 -7.27 -38.53
C TYR A 331 28.28 -6.18 -39.30
N THR A 332 29.03 -5.29 -38.66
CA THR A 332 29.83 -4.31 -39.37
C THR A 332 31.27 -4.10 -38.93
N HIS A 333 31.78 -4.44 -37.79
CA HIS A 333 33.24 -4.41 -37.48
C HIS A 333 33.62 -5.08 -36.17
N LEU A 334 34.86 -5.50 -36.06
CA LEU A 334 35.37 -6.52 -35.14
C LEU A 334 36.42 -6.05 -34.15
N THR A 335 36.14 -6.18 -32.86
CA THR A 335 37.11 -6.44 -31.78
C THR A 335 36.41 -7.29 -30.68
N LEU A 336 37.18 -8.10 -29.93
CA LEU A 336 36.70 -9.17 -29.03
C LEU A 336 35.57 -8.79 -28.05
N PRO A 337 34.60 -9.70 -27.76
CA PRO A 337 33.31 -9.34 -27.19
C PRO A 337 33.26 -9.41 -25.67
N THR A 338 32.50 -8.48 -25.10
CA THR A 338 31.80 -8.63 -23.80
C THR A 338 30.32 -8.73 -24.13
N ILE A 339 29.65 -9.80 -23.74
CA ILE A 339 28.19 -9.97 -23.91
C ILE A 339 27.50 -9.22 -22.81
N LEU A 340 26.67 -8.21 -23.14
CA LEU A 340 25.78 -7.54 -22.23
C LEU A 340 24.34 -7.93 -22.60
N LEU A 341 23.62 -8.54 -21.65
CA LEU A 341 22.17 -8.74 -21.71
C LEU A 341 21.52 -7.59 -20.94
N VAL A 342 20.60 -6.88 -21.56
CA VAL A 342 19.77 -5.83 -20.95
C VAL A 342 18.31 -6.21 -21.06
#